data_c9054bc29bed70aa101e6acf2c08c580
#
_entry.id   c9054bc29bed70aa101e6acf2c08c580
#
_cell.length_a   1.000
_cell.length_b   1.000
_cell.length_c   1.000
_cell.angle_alpha   90.00
_cell.angle_beta   90.00
_cell.angle_gamma   90.00
#
_symmetry.space_group_name_H-M   'P 1'
#
loop_
_entity.id
_entity.type
_entity.pdbx_description
1 polymer ?
#
loop_
_entity_poly.entity_id
_entity_poly.type
_entity_poly.pdbx_seq_one_letter_code
_entity_poly.pdbx_strand_id
1 'polypeptide(L)'
;IVKVLARQPSFWKKKICMNYLEGLEWTMKYYSSGCVSWDWCYNYNYPPLWKDLLKYIPSWETTMIEKNNSRPIAPEVQLAYVLPRPSLKLLPNEFHEILLKERDENYPTNTRIYWAFCKYFWESHVDLPHIDLNDLKMIFTEVVKN
;
A
#
# COMPACT_ATOMS: atom_id res chain seq x y z
N ILE A 1 -13.91 -8.04 12.82
CA ILE A 1 -12.76 -8.46 11.99
C ILE A 1 -12.48 -9.95 12.21
N VAL A 2 -12.15 -10.40 13.42
CA VAL A 2 -11.83 -11.82 13.72
C VAL A 2 -12.91 -12.77 13.23
N LYS A 3 -14.21 -12.46 13.47
CA LYS A 3 -15.34 -13.28 13.00
C LYS A 3 -15.47 -13.27 11.47
N VAL A 4 -15.16 -12.16 10.80
CA VAL A 4 -15.21 -12.06 9.34
C VAL A 4 -14.07 -12.89 8.72
N LEU A 5 -12.85 -12.73 9.20
CA LEU A 5 -11.70 -13.50 8.73
C LEU A 5 -11.86 -15.01 8.97
N ALA A 6 -12.44 -15.38 10.12
CA ALA A 6 -12.67 -16.79 10.45
C ALA A 6 -13.68 -17.48 9.50
N ARG A 7 -14.62 -16.73 8.89
CA ARG A 7 -15.64 -17.25 7.96
C ARG A 7 -15.20 -17.29 6.50
N GLN A 8 -14.02 -16.74 6.18
CA GLN A 8 -13.51 -16.75 4.81
C GLN A 8 -13.26 -18.20 4.31
N PRO A 9 -13.53 -18.48 3.02
CA PRO A 9 -13.18 -19.77 2.40
C PRO A 9 -11.68 -20.06 2.55
N SER A 10 -11.30 -21.34 2.60
CA SER A 10 -9.91 -21.79 2.78
C SER A 10 -8.95 -21.21 1.73
N PHE A 11 -9.42 -21.06 0.50
CA PHE A 11 -8.65 -20.46 -0.59
C PHE A 11 -8.22 -19.00 -0.28
N TRP A 12 -9.14 -18.17 0.21
CA TRP A 12 -8.83 -16.78 0.59
C TRP A 12 -7.89 -16.72 1.79
N LYS A 13 -8.09 -17.59 2.78
CA LYS A 13 -7.18 -17.69 3.93
C LYS A 13 -5.76 -18.01 3.51
N LYS A 14 -5.60 -18.96 2.56
CA LYS A 14 -4.29 -19.31 2.01
C LYS A 14 -3.64 -18.10 1.33
N LYS A 15 -4.38 -17.38 0.46
CA LYS A 15 -3.84 -16.19 -0.22
C LYS A 15 -3.37 -15.11 0.77
N ILE A 16 -4.20 -14.80 1.78
CA ILE A 16 -3.84 -13.82 2.82
C ILE A 16 -2.57 -14.26 3.56
N CYS A 17 -2.50 -15.54 3.97
CA CYS A 17 -1.36 -16.07 4.70
C CYS A 17 -0.09 -16.06 3.84
N MET A 18 -0.17 -16.47 2.58
CA MET A 18 0.99 -16.47 1.67
C MET A 18 1.51 -15.05 1.44
N ASN A 19 0.63 -14.09 1.14
CA ASN A 19 1.06 -12.70 0.94
C ASN A 19 1.63 -12.06 2.23
N TYR A 20 1.16 -12.50 3.40
CA TYR A 20 1.75 -12.08 4.67
C TYR A 20 3.17 -12.66 4.87
N LEU A 21 3.38 -13.93 4.54
CA LEU A 21 4.69 -14.58 4.61
C LEU A 21 5.68 -13.97 3.60
N GLU A 22 5.22 -13.65 2.38
CA GLU A 22 6.01 -12.87 1.41
C GLU A 22 6.48 -11.54 2.03
N GLY A 23 5.61 -10.85 2.76
CA GLY A 23 5.95 -9.60 3.44
C GLY A 23 6.99 -9.76 4.54
N LEU A 24 6.94 -10.85 5.29
CA LEU A 24 7.96 -11.17 6.30
C LEU A 24 9.32 -11.43 5.64
N GLU A 25 9.35 -12.20 4.55
CA GLU A 25 10.58 -12.45 3.79
C GLU A 25 11.10 -11.17 3.13
N TRP A 26 10.20 -10.33 2.55
CA TRP A 26 10.56 -9.02 2.01
C TRP A 26 11.25 -8.15 3.06
N THR A 27 10.67 -8.08 4.25
CA THR A 27 11.21 -7.31 5.38
C THR A 27 12.58 -7.82 5.81
N MET A 28 12.74 -9.13 5.95
CA MET A 28 14.04 -9.74 6.29
C MET A 28 15.10 -9.42 5.24
N LYS A 29 14.78 -9.59 3.97
CA LYS A 29 15.69 -9.28 2.86
C LYS A 29 16.04 -7.80 2.80
N TYR A 30 15.06 -6.92 3.01
CA TYR A 30 15.28 -5.49 3.03
C TYR A 30 16.34 -5.07 4.05
N TYR A 31 16.29 -5.62 5.25
CA TYR A 31 17.27 -5.29 6.31
C TYR A 31 18.59 -6.05 6.18
N SER A 32 18.62 -7.22 5.57
CA SER A 32 19.85 -8.05 5.47
C SER A 32 20.63 -7.84 4.17
N SER A 33 19.96 -7.60 3.06
CA SER A 33 20.57 -7.57 1.72
C SER A 33 20.09 -6.44 0.82
N GLY A 34 19.18 -5.61 1.32
CA GLY A 34 18.57 -4.49 0.60
C GLY A 34 17.23 -4.84 -0.04
N CYS A 35 16.58 -3.83 -0.61
CA CYS A 35 15.24 -3.96 -1.18
C CYS A 35 15.23 -4.96 -2.36
N VAL A 36 14.38 -5.95 -2.28
CA VAL A 36 14.20 -6.96 -3.34
C VAL A 36 13.14 -6.55 -4.36
N SER A 37 12.17 -5.74 -3.95
CA SER A 37 11.10 -5.21 -4.82
C SER A 37 10.56 -3.91 -4.23
N TRP A 38 10.62 -2.84 -5.02
CA TRP A 38 10.02 -1.54 -4.67
C TRP A 38 8.53 -1.46 -4.99
N ASP A 39 8.01 -2.42 -5.75
CA ASP A 39 6.59 -2.47 -6.14
C ASP A 39 5.78 -3.41 -5.24
N TRP A 40 6.45 -4.16 -4.34
CA TRP A 40 5.76 -5.08 -3.47
C TRP A 40 4.99 -4.35 -2.38
N CYS A 41 3.74 -4.75 -2.15
CA CYS A 41 2.94 -4.30 -1.01
C CYS A 41 2.05 -5.44 -0.50
N TYR A 42 1.67 -5.35 0.75
CA TYR A 42 0.67 -6.23 1.33
C TYR A 42 -0.72 -5.88 0.82
N ASN A 43 -1.43 -6.83 0.21
CA ASN A 43 -2.66 -6.59 -0.54
C ASN A 43 -3.94 -6.64 0.31
N TYR A 44 -3.83 -6.73 1.63
CA TYR A 44 -4.97 -6.90 2.51
C TYR A 44 -4.94 -5.89 3.66
N ASN A 45 -6.12 -5.49 4.14
CA ASN A 45 -6.23 -4.50 5.23
C ASN A 45 -5.85 -5.05 6.61
N TYR A 46 -5.84 -6.38 6.79
CA TYR A 46 -5.61 -7.02 8.07
C TYR A 46 -4.70 -8.22 7.94
N PRO A 47 -3.85 -8.49 8.96
CA PRO A 47 -3.03 -9.70 8.98
C PRO A 47 -3.90 -10.96 9.11
N PRO A 48 -3.38 -12.13 8.72
CA PRO A 48 -4.07 -13.40 8.92
C PRO A 48 -4.21 -13.73 10.42
N LEU A 49 -5.17 -14.59 10.74
CA LEU A 49 -5.24 -15.16 12.07
C LEU A 49 -4.09 -16.14 12.28
N TRP A 50 -3.48 -16.14 13.46
CA TRP A 50 -2.35 -17.02 13.81
C TRP A 50 -2.62 -18.50 13.54
N LYS A 51 -3.81 -18.98 13.88
CA LYS A 51 -4.21 -20.37 13.62
C LYS A 51 -4.28 -20.73 12.13
N ASP A 52 -4.59 -19.74 11.27
CA ASP A 52 -4.63 -19.96 9.83
C ASP A 52 -3.21 -19.82 9.25
N LEU A 53 -2.42 -18.87 9.74
CA LEU A 53 -1.01 -18.70 9.33
C LEU A 53 -0.19 -19.97 9.57
N LEU A 54 -0.31 -20.59 10.75
CA LEU A 54 0.40 -21.82 11.10
C LEU A 54 0.15 -22.98 10.11
N LYS A 55 -1.02 -23.03 9.47
CA LYS A 55 -1.35 -24.07 8.50
C LYS A 55 -0.64 -23.91 7.15
N TYR A 56 -0.22 -22.69 6.85
CA TYR A 56 0.32 -22.34 5.54
C TYR A 56 1.80 -21.94 5.57
N ILE A 57 2.44 -22.02 6.75
CA ILE A 57 3.90 -21.91 6.85
C ILE A 57 4.50 -23.11 6.11
N PRO A 58 5.34 -22.89 5.09
CA PRO A 58 6.02 -23.97 4.39
C PRO A 58 6.89 -24.79 5.36
N SER A 59 6.86 -26.12 5.21
CA SER A 59 7.70 -27.03 5.98
C SER A 59 9.07 -27.29 5.33
N TRP A 60 9.31 -26.68 4.18
CA TRP A 60 10.56 -26.74 3.43
C TRP A 60 11.04 -25.34 3.08
N GLU A 61 12.31 -25.21 2.77
CA GLU A 61 12.91 -23.97 2.31
C GLU A 61 12.26 -23.54 0.99
N THR A 62 11.69 -22.34 0.99
CA THR A 62 10.94 -21.76 -0.14
C THR A 62 11.24 -20.29 -0.23
N THR A 63 11.64 -19.83 -1.42
CA THR A 63 11.72 -18.40 -1.73
C THR A 63 10.32 -17.92 -2.13
N MET A 64 9.75 -17.00 -1.37
CA MET A 64 8.42 -16.45 -1.62
C MET A 64 8.47 -15.18 -2.46
N ILE A 65 9.55 -14.40 -2.33
CA ILE A 65 9.75 -13.18 -3.09
C ILE A 65 11.13 -13.15 -3.72
N GLU A 66 11.16 -12.94 -5.03
CA GLU A 66 12.39 -12.82 -5.81
C GLU A 66 12.74 -11.35 -6.04
N LYS A 67 14.04 -11.09 -6.20
CA LYS A 67 14.52 -9.75 -6.55
C LYS A 67 14.06 -9.38 -7.95
N ASN A 68 13.42 -8.23 -8.09
CA ASN A 68 13.05 -7.64 -9.36
C ASN A 68 13.87 -6.37 -9.66
N ASN A 69 13.72 -5.82 -10.86
CA ASN A 69 14.39 -4.61 -11.31
C ASN A 69 13.59 -3.33 -11.03
N SER A 70 12.62 -3.38 -10.11
CA SER A 70 11.87 -2.20 -9.72
C SER A 70 12.79 -1.16 -9.06
N ARG A 71 12.45 0.12 -9.25
CA ARG A 71 13.18 1.26 -8.70
C ARG A 71 12.33 1.99 -7.68
N PRO A 72 12.94 2.66 -6.71
CA PRO A 72 12.21 3.51 -5.79
C PRO A 72 11.44 4.58 -6.55
N ILE A 73 10.28 4.94 -6.00
CA ILE A 73 9.43 6.00 -6.53
C ILE A 73 10.10 7.34 -6.22
N ALA A 74 9.99 8.31 -7.13
CA ALA A 74 10.46 9.68 -6.88
C ALA A 74 9.77 10.25 -5.63
N PRO A 75 10.50 10.95 -4.75
CA PRO A 75 9.95 11.47 -3.50
C PRO A 75 8.70 12.35 -3.70
N GLU A 76 8.68 13.16 -4.75
CA GLU A 76 7.56 14.04 -5.08
C GLU A 76 6.29 13.24 -5.46
N VAL A 77 6.46 12.16 -6.20
CA VAL A 77 5.36 11.24 -6.57
C VAL A 77 4.86 10.50 -5.33
N GLN A 78 5.76 10.07 -4.45
CA GLN A 78 5.39 9.43 -3.20
C GLN A 78 4.62 10.40 -2.28
N LEU A 79 5.07 11.65 -2.18
CA LEU A 79 4.37 12.69 -1.43
C LEU A 79 2.99 12.97 -2.03
N ALA A 80 2.87 13.09 -3.35
CA ALA A 80 1.58 13.26 -4.02
C ALA A 80 0.61 12.11 -3.72
N TYR A 81 1.12 10.89 -3.59
CA TYR A 81 0.32 9.70 -3.29
C TYR A 81 -0.24 9.69 -1.85
N VAL A 82 0.51 10.23 -0.86
CA VAL A 82 0.16 10.10 0.56
C VAL A 82 -0.37 11.38 1.20
N LEU A 83 -0.12 12.55 0.61
CA LEU A 83 -0.51 13.82 1.22
C LEU A 83 -2.01 14.08 1.08
N PRO A 84 -2.66 14.56 2.15
CA PRO A 84 -4.02 15.08 2.05
C PRO A 84 -4.03 16.43 1.31
N ARG A 85 -5.18 16.78 0.71
CA ARG A 85 -5.38 18.00 -0.08
C ARG A 85 -4.73 19.27 0.51
N PRO A 86 -4.91 19.63 1.79
CA PRO A 86 -4.32 20.84 2.35
C PRO A 86 -2.79 20.87 2.35
N SER A 87 -2.16 19.70 2.29
CA SER A 87 -0.70 19.52 2.33
C SER A 87 -0.07 19.40 0.96
N LEU A 88 -0.83 19.32 -0.12
CA LEU A 88 -0.31 19.27 -1.50
C LEU A 88 0.54 20.48 -1.86
N LYS A 89 0.37 21.61 -1.17
CA LYS A 89 1.22 22.80 -1.29
C LYS A 89 2.71 22.59 -0.93
N LEU A 90 3.04 21.42 -0.36
CA LEU A 90 4.43 21.01 -0.09
C LEU A 90 5.12 20.45 -1.34
N LEU A 91 4.35 20.13 -2.38
CA LEU A 91 4.86 19.70 -3.68
C LEU A 91 5.37 20.90 -4.49
N PRO A 92 6.21 20.66 -5.52
CA PRO A 92 6.54 21.69 -6.49
C PRO A 92 5.28 22.35 -7.07
N ASN A 93 5.28 23.68 -7.22
CA ASN A 93 4.08 24.46 -7.59
C ASN A 93 3.39 23.93 -8.84
N GLU A 94 4.16 23.69 -9.91
CA GLU A 94 3.62 23.19 -11.18
C GLU A 94 2.94 21.83 -11.03
N PHE A 95 3.56 20.92 -10.27
CA PHE A 95 3.00 19.60 -10.01
C PHE A 95 1.71 19.69 -9.17
N HIS A 96 1.72 20.52 -8.13
CA HIS A 96 0.55 20.79 -7.29
C HIS A 96 -0.63 21.34 -8.10
N GLU A 97 -0.39 22.34 -8.97
CA GLU A 97 -1.43 22.95 -9.80
C GLU A 97 -2.06 21.96 -10.78
N ILE A 98 -1.23 21.14 -11.44
CA ILE A 98 -1.72 20.11 -12.36
C ILE A 98 -2.55 19.07 -11.63
N LEU A 99 -2.10 18.60 -10.46
CA LEU A 99 -2.86 17.63 -9.67
C LEU A 99 -4.25 18.14 -9.27
N LEU A 100 -4.36 19.39 -8.84
CA LEU A 100 -5.65 19.99 -8.48
C LEU A 100 -6.52 20.28 -9.70
N LYS A 101 -5.93 20.52 -10.85
CA LYS A 101 -6.67 20.78 -12.10
C LYS A 101 -7.19 19.48 -12.74
N GLU A 102 -6.37 18.45 -12.78
CA GLU A 102 -6.65 17.25 -13.58
C GLU A 102 -7.06 16.03 -12.75
N ARG A 103 -6.78 16.04 -11.44
CA ARG A 103 -7.03 14.92 -10.52
C ARG A 103 -7.64 15.37 -9.19
N ASP A 104 -8.46 16.39 -9.23
CA ASP A 104 -9.13 16.95 -8.04
C ASP A 104 -9.92 15.89 -7.26
N GLU A 105 -10.52 14.94 -7.98
CA GLU A 105 -11.28 13.83 -7.40
C GLU A 105 -10.45 12.90 -6.51
N ASN A 106 -9.14 12.83 -6.73
CA ASN A 106 -8.22 12.01 -5.92
C ASN A 106 -7.94 12.62 -4.55
N TYR A 107 -8.25 13.89 -4.37
CA TYR A 107 -7.94 14.66 -3.16
C TYR A 107 -9.20 15.29 -2.54
N PRO A 108 -10.14 14.47 -2.06
CA PRO A 108 -11.38 14.97 -1.49
C PRO A 108 -11.13 15.80 -0.22
N THR A 109 -11.93 16.85 -0.02
CA THR A 109 -11.90 17.66 1.21
C THR A 109 -12.61 16.97 2.36
N ASN A 110 -13.60 16.12 2.06
CA ASN A 110 -14.37 15.37 3.03
C ASN A 110 -14.28 13.88 2.72
N THR A 111 -13.96 13.08 3.73
CA THR A 111 -13.84 11.64 3.60
C THR A 111 -14.71 10.93 4.63
N ARG A 112 -15.16 9.72 4.29
CA ARG A 112 -15.86 8.84 5.24
C ARG A 112 -14.84 8.11 6.10
N ILE A 113 -15.12 8.02 7.39
CA ILE A 113 -14.30 7.28 8.34
C ILE A 113 -15.09 6.07 8.82
N TYR A 114 -14.52 4.89 8.67
CA TYR A 114 -15.09 3.65 9.19
C TYR A 114 -14.44 3.34 10.54
N TRP A 115 -15.21 3.49 11.59
CA TRP A 115 -14.82 3.17 12.97
C TRP A 115 -15.48 1.87 13.42
N ALA A 116 -15.20 0.79 12.69
CA ALA A 116 -15.73 -0.52 13.06
C ALA A 116 -14.64 -1.36 13.69
N PHE A 117 -14.91 -1.92 14.87
CA PHE A 117 -13.99 -2.80 15.59
C PHE A 117 -12.67 -2.17 16.04
N CYS A 118 -12.59 -0.85 16.08
CA CYS A 118 -11.43 -0.10 16.52
C CYS A 118 -11.59 0.32 17.99
N LYS A 119 -10.52 0.23 18.78
CA LYS A 119 -10.47 0.73 20.15
C LYS A 119 -10.13 2.23 20.15
N TYR A 120 -9.23 2.65 19.27
CA TYR A 120 -8.74 3.99 19.18
C TYR A 120 -9.04 4.61 17.81
N PHE A 121 -9.16 5.95 17.76
CA PHE A 121 -9.47 6.66 16.53
C PHE A 121 -8.47 6.42 15.39
N TRP A 122 -7.18 6.36 15.70
CA TRP A 122 -6.11 6.10 14.71
C TRP A 122 -6.14 4.70 14.09
N GLU A 123 -6.93 3.78 14.64
CA GLU A 123 -7.16 2.45 14.06
C GLU A 123 -8.29 2.47 13.03
N SER A 124 -8.97 3.61 12.86
CA SER A 124 -10.07 3.75 11.90
C SER A 124 -9.56 3.77 10.47
N HIS A 125 -10.41 3.32 9.56
CA HIS A 125 -10.13 3.34 8.13
C HIS A 125 -10.81 4.52 7.47
N VAL A 126 -10.06 5.23 6.63
CA VAL A 126 -10.58 6.32 5.81
C VAL A 126 -10.92 5.76 4.42
N ASP A 127 -12.08 6.11 3.91
CA ASP A 127 -12.51 5.77 2.55
C ASP A 127 -11.91 6.82 1.60
N LEU A 128 -10.79 6.47 1.00
CA LEU A 128 -10.09 7.34 0.05
C LEU A 128 -10.27 6.80 -1.37
N PRO A 129 -10.34 7.69 -2.38
CA PRO A 129 -10.30 7.27 -3.77
C PRO A 129 -9.00 6.53 -4.08
N HIS A 130 -9.09 5.59 -5.00
CA HIS A 130 -7.92 4.89 -5.50
C HIS A 130 -7.12 5.81 -6.41
N ILE A 131 -5.88 6.05 -6.09
CA ILE A 131 -4.94 6.82 -6.89
C ILE A 131 -4.07 5.85 -7.69
N ASP A 132 -4.03 6.01 -9.02
CA ASP A 132 -3.11 5.24 -9.85
C ASP A 132 -1.71 5.85 -9.77
N LEU A 133 -0.78 5.07 -9.22
CA LEU A 133 0.61 5.48 -9.08
C LEU A 133 1.31 5.72 -10.42
N ASN A 134 0.93 4.98 -11.47
CA ASN A 134 1.53 5.16 -12.79
C ASN A 134 1.06 6.47 -13.44
N ASP A 135 -0.19 6.85 -13.21
CA ASP A 135 -0.72 8.14 -13.63
C ASP A 135 0.04 9.30 -12.97
N LEU A 136 0.28 9.22 -11.65
CA LEU A 136 1.10 10.22 -10.94
C LEU A 136 2.54 10.30 -11.48
N LYS A 137 3.16 9.15 -11.78
CA LYS A 137 4.50 9.10 -12.38
C LYS A 137 4.54 9.77 -13.77
N MET A 138 3.51 9.55 -14.58
CA MET A 138 3.42 10.19 -15.91
C MET A 138 3.30 11.70 -15.78
N ILE A 139 2.37 12.21 -14.99
CA ILE A 139 2.18 13.64 -14.75
C ILE A 139 3.47 14.28 -14.24
N PHE A 140 4.13 13.68 -13.26
CA PHE A 140 5.39 14.20 -12.72
C PHE A 140 6.50 14.23 -13.76
N THR A 141 6.58 13.20 -14.62
CA THR A 141 7.59 13.15 -15.68
C THR A 141 7.38 14.25 -16.72
N GLU A 142 6.14 14.64 -17.00
CA GLU A 142 5.80 15.75 -17.89
C GLU A 142 6.20 17.10 -17.28
N VAL A 143 5.93 17.29 -15.98
CA VAL A 143 6.33 18.51 -15.25
C VAL A 143 7.85 18.70 -15.24
N VAL A 144 8.62 17.63 -15.03
CA VAL A 144 10.10 17.72 -14.97
C VAL A 144 10.74 17.95 -16.34
N LYS A 145 10.04 17.66 -17.44
CA LYS A 145 10.56 17.88 -18.81
C LYS A 145 10.34 19.30 -19.33
N ASN A 146 9.46 20.06 -18.71
CA ASN A 146 9.18 21.46 -19.05
C ASN A 146 10.05 22.40 -18.21
#